data_60a2f2bf06b3c564da9868d1a8e2579c
#
_entry.id   60a2f2bf06b3c564da9868d1a8e2579c
#
_cell.length_a   1.000
_cell.length_b   1.000
_cell.length_c   1.000
_cell.angle_alpha   90.00
_cell.angle_beta   90.00
_cell.angle_gamma   90.00
#
_symmetry.space_group_name_H-M   'P 1'
#
loop_
_entity.id
_entity.type
_entity.pdbx_description
1 polymer ?
#
loop_
_entity_poly.entity_id
_entity_poly.type
_entity_poly.pdbx_seq_one_letter_code
_entity_poly.pdbx_strand_id
1 'polypeptide(L)'
;IAGNTMEEILRGYRDLTGYPSMPPLWSFGIWMSRMTYFSADEVNEICDRMRAEHYPCDVIHLDTGWFKTDWLCEWKFNEERFPDPKGFIQGLKKKGYRVSLWQLPYVAENAEQIDEARKNDYIAPLTKKQDSEGSNFSALDYAGTIDFTYPKATEWYKGLLKNLLDMGVTCIKTDFGENIHMDALYKGMRPELLNNLYALLYQKAAYEITKDVTGDGIVWARSAWAGCQRYPLHWGGDSCSSWDGMAGSLKGGLHFGLSGFAFWSHDVPGFHTLPNFMNSVVADDVYMRS
;
A
#
# COMPACT_ATOMS: atom_id res chain seq x y z
N ILE A 1 -0.69 -15.54 -26.78
CA ILE A 1 -1.77 -14.61 -27.13
C ILE A 1 -1.39 -13.98 -28.45
N ALA A 2 -2.29 -13.95 -29.43
CA ALA A 2 -2.10 -13.34 -30.73
C ALA A 2 -3.34 -12.49 -31.05
N GLY A 3 -3.17 -11.46 -31.88
CA GLY A 3 -4.23 -10.59 -32.38
C GLY A 3 -3.71 -9.73 -33.54
N ASN A 4 -4.60 -9.17 -34.31
CA ASN A 4 -4.26 -8.29 -35.45
C ASN A 4 -4.05 -6.84 -34.97
N THR A 5 -4.54 -6.48 -33.77
CA THR A 5 -4.39 -5.15 -33.15
C THR A 5 -3.90 -5.29 -31.71
N MET A 6 -3.37 -4.20 -31.15
CA MET A 6 -2.97 -4.14 -29.74
C MET A 6 -4.16 -4.38 -28.82
N GLU A 7 -5.33 -3.88 -29.18
CA GLU A 7 -6.56 -4.06 -28.41
C GLU A 7 -6.96 -5.53 -28.31
N GLU A 8 -6.85 -6.28 -29.41
CA GLU A 8 -7.14 -7.71 -29.43
C GLU A 8 -6.15 -8.49 -28.53
N ILE A 9 -4.87 -8.16 -28.59
CA ILE A 9 -3.84 -8.77 -27.74
C ILE A 9 -4.09 -8.46 -26.27
N LEU A 10 -4.37 -7.20 -25.91
CA LEU A 10 -4.70 -6.80 -24.55
C LEU A 10 -5.99 -7.45 -24.04
N ARG A 11 -6.99 -7.59 -24.90
CA ARG A 11 -8.22 -8.31 -24.56
C ARG A 11 -7.93 -9.76 -24.25
N GLY A 12 -7.22 -10.47 -25.13
CA GLY A 12 -6.83 -11.85 -24.89
C GLY A 12 -5.97 -12.05 -23.64
N TYR A 13 -5.11 -11.08 -23.31
CA TYR A 13 -4.37 -11.09 -22.05
C TYR A 13 -5.30 -10.94 -20.83
N ARG A 14 -6.23 -9.99 -20.86
CA ARG A 14 -7.19 -9.78 -19.77
C ARG A 14 -8.20 -10.92 -19.62
N ASP A 15 -8.57 -11.59 -20.73
CA ASP A 15 -9.41 -12.80 -20.67
C ASP A 15 -8.75 -13.90 -19.83
N LEU A 16 -7.41 -13.98 -19.85
CA LEU A 16 -6.65 -14.95 -19.06
C LEU A 16 -6.34 -14.48 -17.64
N THR A 17 -6.07 -13.20 -17.44
CA THR A 17 -5.55 -12.66 -16.17
C THR A 17 -6.58 -11.88 -15.36
N GLY A 18 -7.70 -11.53 -15.97
CA GLY A 18 -8.81 -10.79 -15.37
C GLY A 18 -8.84 -9.32 -15.79
N TYR A 19 -10.02 -8.75 -15.68
CA TYR A 19 -10.30 -7.35 -16.00
C TYR A 19 -10.19 -6.48 -14.76
N PRO A 20 -9.73 -5.21 -14.90
CA PRO A 20 -9.73 -4.25 -13.81
C PRO A 20 -11.14 -4.00 -13.28
N SER A 21 -11.30 -4.00 -11.96
CA SER A 21 -12.53 -3.51 -11.33
C SER A 21 -12.56 -1.98 -11.40
N MET A 22 -13.74 -1.38 -11.50
CA MET A 22 -13.89 0.07 -11.44
C MET A 22 -13.72 0.53 -9.99
N PRO A 23 -12.76 1.39 -9.67
CA PRO A 23 -12.64 1.95 -8.33
C PRO A 23 -13.74 2.99 -8.06
N PRO A 24 -14.04 3.31 -6.79
CA PRO A 24 -15.07 4.28 -6.44
C PRO A 24 -14.69 5.70 -6.92
N LEU A 25 -15.69 6.51 -7.26
CA LEU A 25 -15.49 7.84 -7.85
C LEU A 25 -14.58 8.74 -7.01
N TRP A 26 -14.69 8.68 -5.69
CA TRP A 26 -13.87 9.49 -4.78
C TRP A 26 -12.36 9.20 -4.89
N SER A 27 -11.97 8.03 -5.40
CA SER A 27 -10.55 7.67 -5.53
C SER A 27 -9.83 8.43 -6.64
N PHE A 28 -10.57 9.09 -7.54
CA PHE A 28 -10.01 9.95 -8.58
C PHE A 28 -9.74 11.39 -8.10
N GLY A 29 -10.04 11.70 -6.84
CA GLY A 29 -9.73 12.98 -6.23
C GLY A 29 -8.28 13.06 -5.73
N ILE A 30 -7.98 14.16 -5.03
CA ILE A 30 -6.66 14.39 -4.45
C ILE A 30 -6.53 13.60 -3.14
N TRP A 31 -5.42 12.89 -3.01
CA TRP A 31 -4.98 12.20 -1.81
C TRP A 31 -3.84 12.98 -1.17
N MET A 32 -4.08 13.57 0.00
CA MET A 32 -3.07 14.30 0.74
C MET A 32 -2.29 13.36 1.63
N SER A 33 -1.00 13.37 1.46
CA SER A 33 -0.05 12.58 2.23
C SER A 33 1.19 13.41 2.52
N ARG A 34 1.95 12.99 3.50
CA ARG A 34 3.36 13.28 3.71
C ARG A 34 4.02 12.01 4.18
N MET A 35 5.35 11.98 4.34
CA MET A 35 6.07 10.79 4.78
C MET A 35 5.40 10.17 6.00
N THR A 36 5.05 11.01 6.99
CA THR A 36 4.16 10.59 8.07
C THR A 36 3.52 11.78 8.78
N TYR A 37 2.38 11.53 9.44
CA TYR A 37 1.75 12.40 10.42
C TYR A 37 1.93 11.78 11.80
N PHE A 38 2.30 12.58 12.79
CA PHE A 38 2.64 12.10 14.13
C PHE A 38 1.53 12.28 15.15
N SER A 39 0.40 12.89 14.81
CA SER A 39 -0.73 13.01 15.72
C SER A 39 -2.05 13.25 15.01
N ALA A 40 -3.14 12.93 15.70
CA ALA A 40 -4.50 13.26 15.26
C ALA A 40 -4.70 14.78 15.13
N ASP A 41 -4.09 15.57 16.04
CA ASP A 41 -4.19 17.03 16.02
C ASP A 41 -3.52 17.63 14.79
N GLU A 42 -2.31 17.17 14.44
CA GLU A 42 -1.61 17.60 13.22
C GLU A 42 -2.46 17.33 11.96
N VAL A 43 -3.06 16.16 11.86
CA VAL A 43 -3.92 15.82 10.72
C VAL A 43 -5.17 16.69 10.70
N ASN A 44 -5.81 16.90 11.85
CA ASN A 44 -7.00 17.75 11.94
C ASN A 44 -6.70 19.19 11.53
N GLU A 45 -5.58 19.77 11.98
CA GLU A 45 -5.15 21.13 11.59
C GLU A 45 -4.98 21.25 10.07
N ILE A 46 -4.30 20.31 9.45
CA ILE A 46 -4.08 20.28 7.99
C ILE A 46 -5.42 20.15 7.24
N CYS A 47 -6.30 19.27 7.70
CA CYS A 47 -7.61 19.08 7.10
C CYS A 47 -8.50 20.33 7.22
N ASP A 48 -8.49 20.97 8.37
CA ASP A 48 -9.27 22.18 8.61
C ASP A 48 -8.74 23.34 7.75
N ARG A 49 -7.43 23.48 7.64
CA ARG A 49 -6.79 24.45 6.77
C ARG A 49 -7.12 24.22 5.30
N MET A 50 -7.04 22.98 4.79
CA MET A 50 -7.42 22.69 3.40
C MET A 50 -8.88 23.09 3.11
N ARG A 51 -9.82 22.85 4.04
CA ARG A 51 -11.22 23.27 3.86
C ARG A 51 -11.37 24.79 3.91
N ALA A 52 -10.71 25.47 4.85
CA ALA A 52 -10.74 26.93 4.97
C ALA A 52 -10.18 27.64 3.74
N GLU A 53 -9.13 27.10 3.13
CA GLU A 53 -8.49 27.60 1.92
C GLU A 53 -9.16 27.09 0.62
N HIS A 54 -10.28 26.37 0.72
CA HIS A 54 -11.00 25.78 -0.41
C HIS A 54 -10.15 24.82 -1.27
N TYR A 55 -9.16 24.17 -0.66
CA TYR A 55 -8.32 23.21 -1.34
C TYR A 55 -9.06 21.86 -1.51
N PRO A 56 -9.30 21.40 -2.75
CA PRO A 56 -9.99 20.13 -2.97
C PRO A 56 -9.12 18.95 -2.55
N CYS A 57 -9.61 18.15 -1.60
CA CYS A 57 -8.95 16.93 -1.16
C CYS A 57 -10.01 15.93 -0.71
N ASP A 58 -9.92 14.71 -1.17
CA ASP A 58 -10.88 13.65 -0.88
C ASP A 58 -10.36 12.65 0.15
N VAL A 59 -9.05 12.40 0.16
CA VAL A 59 -8.44 11.36 0.99
C VAL A 59 -7.26 11.92 1.79
N ILE A 60 -7.21 11.55 3.06
CA ILE A 60 -6.03 11.72 3.91
C ILE A 60 -5.38 10.36 4.07
N HIS A 61 -4.11 10.29 3.71
CA HIS A 61 -3.30 9.08 3.88
C HIS A 61 -2.37 9.20 5.08
N LEU A 62 -2.46 8.24 5.99
CA LEU A 62 -1.54 8.11 7.12
C LEU A 62 -0.50 7.05 6.76
N ASP A 63 0.74 7.49 6.65
CA ASP A 63 1.88 6.62 6.38
C ASP A 63 2.47 6.07 7.69
N THR A 64 3.68 5.58 7.74
CA THR A 64 4.30 4.77 8.80
C THR A 64 4.10 5.23 10.25
N GLY A 65 3.89 6.52 10.49
CA GLY A 65 3.79 7.11 11.84
C GLY A 65 2.48 6.86 12.59
N TRP A 66 1.50 6.17 12.02
CA TRP A 66 0.28 5.85 12.75
C TRP A 66 0.43 4.64 13.68
N PHE A 67 1.48 3.80 13.48
CA PHE A 67 1.81 2.69 14.36
C PHE A 67 2.38 3.16 15.71
N LYS A 68 2.41 2.24 16.67
CA LYS A 68 3.06 2.46 17.98
C LYS A 68 4.54 2.82 17.81
N THR A 69 5.24 2.08 16.98
CA THR A 69 6.62 2.38 16.59
C THR A 69 6.66 2.62 15.09
N ASP A 70 7.21 3.76 14.67
CA ASP A 70 7.33 4.12 13.26
C ASP A 70 8.02 3.01 12.45
N TRP A 71 7.48 2.70 11.29
CA TRP A 71 7.88 1.59 10.40
C TRP A 71 7.58 0.15 10.88
N LEU A 72 7.30 -0.06 12.16
CA LEU A 72 6.95 -1.40 12.67
C LEU A 72 5.45 -1.64 12.55
N CYS A 73 5.06 -2.34 11.50
CA CYS A 73 3.67 -2.60 11.20
C CYS A 73 3.03 -3.52 12.26
N GLU A 74 2.15 -2.94 13.07
CA GLU A 74 1.43 -3.63 14.15
C GLU A 74 -0.09 -3.68 13.92
N TRP A 75 -0.61 -3.08 12.84
CA TRP A 75 -2.04 -2.93 12.52
C TRP A 75 -2.87 -2.36 13.68
N LYS A 76 -2.23 -1.53 14.49
CA LYS A 76 -2.84 -0.86 15.65
C LYS A 76 -2.33 0.59 15.74
N PHE A 77 -3.27 1.51 16.00
CA PHE A 77 -2.92 2.90 16.19
C PHE A 77 -2.08 3.11 17.45
N ASN A 78 -1.14 4.04 17.38
CA ASN A 78 -0.46 4.56 18.55
C ASN A 78 -1.45 5.32 19.43
N GLU A 79 -1.61 4.90 20.68
CA GLU A 79 -2.63 5.44 21.59
C GLU A 79 -2.28 6.87 22.10
N GLU A 80 -1.00 7.24 22.12
CA GLU A 80 -0.59 8.60 22.50
C GLU A 80 -0.82 9.60 21.36
N ARG A 81 -0.52 9.19 20.13
CA ARG A 81 -0.67 10.03 18.92
C ARG A 81 -2.12 10.10 18.45
N PHE A 82 -2.87 9.03 18.63
CA PHE A 82 -4.25 8.86 18.19
C PHE A 82 -5.07 8.24 19.34
N PRO A 83 -5.39 8.99 20.41
CA PRO A 83 -6.01 8.44 21.63
C PRO A 83 -7.43 7.90 21.39
N ASP A 84 -8.15 8.41 20.41
CA ASP A 84 -9.45 7.88 19.95
C ASP A 84 -9.45 7.73 18.42
N PRO A 85 -8.82 6.67 17.90
CA PRO A 85 -8.68 6.53 16.44
C PRO A 85 -10.03 6.43 15.73
N LYS A 86 -11.04 5.81 16.34
CA LYS A 86 -12.37 5.73 15.76
C LYS A 86 -13.05 7.08 15.69
N GLY A 87 -13.04 7.85 16.78
CA GLY A 87 -13.59 9.21 16.81
C GLY A 87 -12.86 10.13 15.85
N PHE A 88 -11.53 10.04 15.78
CA PHE A 88 -10.71 10.78 14.83
C PHE A 88 -11.11 10.50 13.37
N ILE A 89 -11.17 9.22 12.95
CA ILE A 89 -11.56 8.83 11.59
C ILE A 89 -12.99 9.30 11.27
N GLN A 90 -13.93 9.13 12.20
CA GLN A 90 -15.31 9.61 12.03
C GLN A 90 -15.39 11.14 11.95
N GLY A 91 -14.53 11.85 12.67
CA GLY A 91 -14.39 13.31 12.58
C GLY A 91 -13.95 13.76 11.18
N LEU A 92 -12.93 13.14 10.63
CA LEU A 92 -12.46 13.39 9.26
C LEU A 92 -13.55 13.08 8.22
N LYS A 93 -14.28 11.99 8.41
CA LYS A 93 -15.39 11.59 7.55
C LYS A 93 -16.52 12.64 7.52
N LYS A 94 -16.86 13.25 8.67
CA LYS A 94 -17.82 14.35 8.77
C LYS A 94 -17.35 15.62 8.04
N LYS A 95 -16.04 15.84 7.95
CA LYS A 95 -15.42 16.94 7.18
C LYS A 95 -15.32 16.62 5.68
N GLY A 96 -15.80 15.45 5.22
CA GLY A 96 -15.80 15.01 3.84
C GLY A 96 -14.51 14.34 3.38
N TYR A 97 -13.63 13.93 4.32
CA TYR A 97 -12.43 13.16 3.99
C TYR A 97 -12.66 11.66 4.15
N ARG A 98 -11.94 10.89 3.39
CA ARG A 98 -11.71 9.46 3.59
C ARG A 98 -10.32 9.25 4.16
N VAL A 99 -10.12 8.12 4.83
CA VAL A 99 -8.82 7.79 5.46
C VAL A 99 -8.24 6.55 4.80
N SER A 100 -6.99 6.66 4.37
CA SER A 100 -6.17 5.56 3.90
C SER A 100 -5.04 5.30 4.90
N LEU A 101 -4.71 4.03 5.13
CA LEU A 101 -3.63 3.62 6.04
C LEU A 101 -2.56 2.83 5.30
N TRP A 102 -1.31 3.18 5.57
CA TRP A 102 -0.14 2.43 5.14
C TRP A 102 0.05 1.16 5.96
N GLN A 103 0.48 0.09 5.33
CA GLN A 103 0.97 -1.13 5.95
C GLN A 103 1.79 -1.96 4.96
N LEU A 104 2.49 -2.97 5.45
CA LEU A 104 3.29 -3.91 4.68
C LEU A 104 3.03 -5.36 5.15
N PRO A 105 3.42 -6.38 4.36
CA PRO A 105 3.05 -7.76 4.64
C PRO A 105 4.08 -8.53 5.50
N TYR A 106 4.87 -7.82 6.30
CA TYR A 106 5.90 -8.41 7.15
C TYR A 106 5.59 -8.15 8.62
N VAL A 107 5.86 -9.13 9.46
CA VAL A 107 5.67 -9.01 10.92
C VAL A 107 7.04 -8.79 11.57
N ALA A 108 7.15 -7.72 12.36
CA ALA A 108 8.38 -7.41 13.06
C ALA A 108 8.60 -8.31 14.28
N GLU A 109 9.88 -8.48 14.69
CA GLU A 109 10.25 -9.29 15.86
C GLU A 109 9.64 -8.79 17.18
N ASN A 110 9.41 -7.51 17.29
CA ASN A 110 8.82 -6.87 18.46
C ASN A 110 7.36 -6.43 18.28
N ALA A 111 6.71 -6.89 17.21
CA ALA A 111 5.28 -6.60 17.02
C ALA A 111 4.42 -7.36 18.04
N GLU A 112 3.34 -6.73 18.51
CA GLU A 112 2.40 -7.33 19.46
C GLU A 112 1.83 -8.67 18.94
N GLN A 113 1.70 -8.82 17.62
CA GLN A 113 1.13 -10.00 16.97
C GLN A 113 2.13 -11.14 16.73
N ILE A 114 3.41 -10.99 17.08
CA ILE A 114 4.46 -11.94 16.70
C ILE A 114 4.25 -13.33 17.31
N ASP A 115 3.89 -13.39 18.58
CA ASP A 115 3.70 -14.67 19.28
C ASP A 115 2.50 -15.46 18.70
N GLU A 116 1.41 -14.75 18.38
CA GLU A 116 0.25 -15.36 17.72
C GLU A 116 0.63 -15.83 16.31
N ALA A 117 1.33 -15.00 15.54
CA ALA A 117 1.74 -15.32 14.17
C ALA A 117 2.64 -16.56 14.11
N ARG A 118 3.59 -16.67 15.04
CA ARG A 118 4.50 -17.84 15.14
C ARG A 118 3.76 -19.09 15.61
N LYS A 119 2.98 -18.98 16.68
CA LYS A 119 2.24 -20.11 17.26
C LYS A 119 1.32 -20.78 16.26
N ASN A 120 0.74 -20.02 15.36
CA ASN A 120 -0.23 -20.48 14.37
C ASN A 120 0.36 -20.64 12.96
N ASP A 121 1.66 -20.45 12.79
CA ASP A 121 2.35 -20.49 11.49
C ASP A 121 1.76 -19.52 10.45
N TYR A 122 1.36 -18.33 10.87
CA TYR A 122 0.83 -17.31 9.95
C TYR A 122 1.92 -16.58 9.16
N ILE A 123 3.15 -16.60 9.64
CA ILE A 123 4.33 -16.12 8.94
C ILE A 123 5.21 -17.29 8.49
N ALA A 124 5.82 -17.15 7.32
CA ALA A 124 6.77 -18.13 6.82
C ALA A 124 8.09 -18.02 7.61
N PRO A 125 8.49 -19.06 8.37
CA PRO A 125 9.72 -19.00 9.17
C PRO A 125 10.94 -18.96 8.27
N LEU A 126 11.90 -18.11 8.63
CA LEU A 126 13.21 -18.07 7.98
C LEU A 126 14.02 -19.32 8.35
N THR A 127 14.63 -19.97 7.36
CA THR A 127 15.46 -21.16 7.56
C THR A 127 16.88 -20.81 8.01
N LYS A 128 17.31 -19.57 7.78
CA LYS A 128 18.61 -19.03 8.21
C LYS A 128 18.40 -17.63 8.79
N LYS A 129 19.17 -17.27 9.84
CA LYS A 129 19.31 -15.87 10.21
C LYS A 129 19.94 -15.15 9.00
N GLN A 130 19.24 -14.17 8.46
CA GLN A 130 19.85 -13.31 7.44
C GLN A 130 21.00 -12.54 8.09
N ASP A 131 22.21 -12.79 7.63
CA ASP A 131 23.29 -11.84 7.81
C ASP A 131 22.90 -10.61 6.97
N SER A 132 22.77 -9.47 7.62
CA SER A 132 22.19 -8.22 7.11
C SER A 132 23.00 -7.53 6.01
N GLU A 133 23.96 -8.21 5.40
CA GLU A 133 24.77 -7.67 4.32
C GLU A 133 24.06 -7.87 2.97
N GLY A 134 23.39 -6.81 2.51
CA GLY A 134 22.99 -6.68 1.11
C GLY A 134 21.49 -6.71 0.78
N SER A 135 20.58 -6.81 1.73
CA SER A 135 19.16 -6.59 1.45
C SER A 135 18.72 -5.19 1.87
N ASN A 136 17.90 -4.52 1.07
CA ASN A 136 17.24 -3.24 1.42
C ASN A 136 16.30 -3.37 2.64
N PHE A 137 16.13 -4.57 3.18
CA PHE A 137 15.37 -4.91 4.38
C PHE A 137 16.18 -4.91 5.67
N SER A 138 17.50 -4.65 5.61
CA SER A 138 18.41 -4.74 6.76
C SER A 138 18.14 -3.72 7.87
N ALA A 139 17.29 -2.72 7.65
CA ALA A 139 16.98 -1.72 8.64
C ALA A 139 15.80 -2.10 9.57
N LEU A 140 15.07 -3.17 9.28
CA LEU A 140 13.87 -3.57 9.99
C LEU A 140 13.96 -5.05 10.37
N ASP A 141 13.96 -5.33 11.67
CA ASP A 141 13.97 -6.71 12.20
C ASP A 141 12.61 -7.38 11.99
N TYR A 142 12.37 -7.87 10.77
CA TYR A 142 11.17 -8.65 10.47
C TYR A 142 11.35 -10.11 10.88
N ALA A 143 10.37 -10.64 11.61
CA ALA A 143 10.32 -12.05 12.00
C ALA A 143 9.98 -12.96 10.82
N GLY A 144 9.26 -12.44 9.84
CA GLY A 144 8.88 -13.18 8.65
C GLY A 144 7.79 -12.50 7.82
N THR A 145 7.56 -13.09 6.66
CA THR A 145 6.54 -12.69 5.68
C THR A 145 5.23 -13.42 5.96
N ILE A 146 4.10 -12.72 5.94
CA ILE A 146 2.78 -13.37 6.07
C ILE A 146 2.62 -14.38 4.94
N ASP A 147 2.25 -15.61 5.27
CA ASP A 147 2.10 -16.69 4.29
C ASP A 147 0.71 -16.69 3.66
N PHE A 148 0.50 -15.89 2.63
CA PHE A 148 -0.78 -15.85 1.88
C PHE A 148 -1.08 -17.12 1.08
N THR A 149 -0.18 -18.10 1.06
CA THR A 149 -0.48 -19.45 0.53
C THR A 149 -1.20 -20.33 1.55
N TYR A 150 -1.23 -19.88 2.82
CA TYR A 150 -1.92 -20.54 3.91
C TYR A 150 -3.26 -19.83 4.21
N PRO A 151 -4.42 -20.48 3.97
CA PRO A 151 -5.72 -19.81 4.12
C PRO A 151 -5.96 -19.23 5.52
N LYS A 152 -5.47 -19.89 6.59
CA LYS A 152 -5.63 -19.38 7.96
C LYS A 152 -4.82 -18.09 8.19
N ALA A 153 -3.62 -17.98 7.62
CA ALA A 153 -2.83 -16.77 7.68
C ALA A 153 -3.49 -15.62 6.90
N THR A 154 -4.09 -15.92 5.75
CA THR A 154 -4.87 -14.96 4.97
C THR A 154 -6.07 -14.43 5.77
N GLU A 155 -6.84 -15.31 6.41
CA GLU A 155 -7.99 -14.89 7.23
C GLU A 155 -7.57 -14.13 8.50
N TRP A 156 -6.47 -14.51 9.13
CA TRP A 156 -5.88 -13.74 10.23
C TRP A 156 -5.52 -12.31 9.79
N TYR A 157 -4.82 -12.17 8.67
CA TYR A 157 -4.47 -10.87 8.11
C TYR A 157 -5.72 -10.03 7.77
N LYS A 158 -6.73 -10.63 7.14
CA LYS A 158 -8.01 -9.97 6.90
C LYS A 158 -8.67 -9.50 8.20
N GLY A 159 -8.55 -10.27 9.28
CA GLY A 159 -9.02 -9.89 10.61
C GLY A 159 -8.35 -8.64 11.15
N LEU A 160 -7.02 -8.51 10.99
CA LEU A 160 -6.28 -7.31 11.37
C LEU A 160 -6.77 -6.08 10.60
N LEU A 161 -6.92 -6.19 9.28
CA LEU A 161 -7.44 -5.10 8.45
C LEU A 161 -8.91 -4.76 8.76
N LYS A 162 -9.72 -5.78 9.03
CA LYS A 162 -11.13 -5.58 9.38
C LYS A 162 -11.31 -4.68 10.59
N ASN A 163 -10.49 -4.83 11.61
CA ASN A 163 -10.53 -3.97 12.80
C ASN A 163 -10.33 -2.48 12.45
N LEU A 164 -9.45 -2.18 11.50
CA LEU A 164 -9.20 -0.82 11.02
C LEU A 164 -10.37 -0.30 10.15
N LEU A 165 -10.85 -1.14 9.24
CA LEU A 165 -11.97 -0.81 8.36
C LEU A 165 -13.27 -0.57 9.15
N ASP A 166 -13.53 -1.33 10.22
CA ASP A 166 -14.67 -1.14 11.14
C ASP A 166 -14.62 0.21 11.90
N MET A 167 -13.44 0.81 12.05
CA MET A 167 -13.30 2.18 12.57
C MET A 167 -13.72 3.25 11.56
N GLY A 168 -13.75 2.90 10.26
CA GLY A 168 -14.12 3.79 9.16
C GLY A 168 -13.01 4.09 8.17
N VAL A 169 -11.86 3.41 8.27
CA VAL A 169 -10.82 3.41 7.22
C VAL A 169 -11.45 2.94 5.91
N THR A 170 -11.08 3.56 4.80
CA THR A 170 -11.71 3.28 3.50
C THR A 170 -10.79 2.68 2.46
N CYS A 171 -9.49 2.79 2.66
CA CYS A 171 -8.49 2.20 1.77
C CYS A 171 -7.26 1.76 2.55
N ILE A 172 -6.69 0.64 2.16
CA ILE A 172 -5.42 0.13 2.68
C ILE A 172 -4.34 0.32 1.60
N LYS A 173 -3.27 1.05 1.94
CA LYS A 173 -2.06 1.09 1.11
C LYS A 173 -1.28 -0.20 1.37
N THR A 174 -1.20 -1.05 0.36
CA THR A 174 -0.46 -2.31 0.40
C THR A 174 0.93 -2.08 -0.17
N ASP A 175 1.81 -1.56 0.69
CA ASP A 175 3.18 -1.27 0.33
C ASP A 175 4.06 -2.54 0.37
N PHE A 176 5.19 -2.53 -0.31
CA PHE A 176 6.07 -3.69 -0.46
C PHE A 176 5.40 -4.91 -1.11
N GLY A 177 5.90 -6.11 -0.83
CA GLY A 177 5.38 -7.36 -1.38
C GLY A 177 5.94 -7.73 -2.76
N GLU A 178 6.93 -6.98 -3.28
CA GLU A 178 7.67 -7.33 -4.50
C GLU A 178 8.60 -8.52 -4.27
N ASN A 179 9.16 -8.60 -3.07
CA ASN A 179 10.12 -9.62 -2.70
C ASN A 179 9.61 -10.40 -1.50
N ILE A 180 9.87 -11.69 -1.50
CA ILE A 180 9.69 -12.59 -0.38
C ILE A 180 11.02 -13.21 0.02
N HIS A 181 11.11 -13.73 1.23
CA HIS A 181 12.29 -14.47 1.64
C HIS A 181 12.36 -15.80 0.88
N MET A 182 13.39 -15.97 0.04
CA MET A 182 13.55 -17.14 -0.82
C MET A 182 13.98 -18.40 -0.06
N ASP A 183 14.49 -18.24 1.15
CA ASP A 183 14.87 -19.30 2.08
C ASP A 183 13.84 -19.52 3.20
N ALA A 184 12.66 -18.93 3.09
CA ALA A 184 11.55 -19.18 4.01
C ALA A 184 10.70 -20.38 3.57
N LEU A 185 9.98 -20.95 4.53
CA LEU A 185 9.13 -22.12 4.31
C LEU A 185 7.65 -21.70 4.23
N TYR A 186 7.13 -21.56 3.02
CA TYR A 186 5.71 -21.30 2.77
C TYR A 186 4.94 -22.61 2.68
N LYS A 187 3.73 -22.65 3.26
CA LYS A 187 2.94 -23.90 3.36
C LYS A 187 2.37 -24.39 2.04
N GLY A 188 1.93 -23.48 1.19
CA GLY A 188 1.19 -23.84 -0.02
C GLY A 188 2.02 -23.81 -1.31
N MET A 189 3.21 -23.21 -1.29
CA MET A 189 3.99 -23.02 -2.52
C MET A 189 5.48 -22.83 -2.23
N ARG A 190 6.33 -23.33 -3.12
CA ARG A 190 7.78 -23.06 -3.03
C ARG A 190 8.08 -21.59 -3.34
N PRO A 191 9.07 -20.98 -2.67
CA PRO A 191 9.41 -19.56 -2.83
C PRO A 191 9.64 -19.13 -4.29
N GLU A 192 10.30 -19.96 -5.09
CA GLU A 192 10.62 -19.66 -6.49
C GLU A 192 9.38 -19.48 -7.37
N LEU A 193 8.29 -20.16 -7.03
CA LEU A 193 7.01 -19.99 -7.71
C LEU A 193 6.16 -18.89 -7.09
N LEU A 194 6.34 -18.68 -5.79
CA LEU A 194 5.55 -17.72 -5.02
C LEU A 194 6.02 -16.27 -5.26
N ASN A 195 7.30 -16.05 -5.50
CA ASN A 195 7.89 -14.71 -5.50
C ASN A 195 7.07 -13.67 -6.29
N ASN A 196 6.76 -13.96 -7.55
CA ASN A 196 5.96 -13.04 -8.36
C ASN A 196 4.46 -13.09 -8.01
N LEU A 197 3.96 -14.26 -7.61
CA LEU A 197 2.54 -14.46 -7.28
C LEU A 197 2.16 -13.84 -5.94
N TYR A 198 3.13 -13.59 -5.07
CA TYR A 198 2.90 -13.05 -3.73
C TYR A 198 2.14 -11.73 -3.75
N ALA A 199 2.54 -10.80 -4.61
CA ALA A 199 1.85 -9.52 -4.79
C ALA A 199 0.35 -9.70 -5.09
N LEU A 200 0.01 -10.67 -5.95
CA LEU A 200 -1.39 -10.97 -6.29
C LEU A 200 -2.19 -11.47 -5.09
N LEU A 201 -1.62 -12.40 -4.30
CA LEU A 201 -2.29 -12.97 -3.13
C LEU A 201 -2.48 -11.92 -2.03
N TYR A 202 -1.47 -11.11 -1.79
CA TYR A 202 -1.48 -10.02 -0.82
C TYR A 202 -2.55 -8.96 -1.14
N GLN A 203 -2.55 -8.46 -2.37
CA GLN A 203 -3.52 -7.45 -2.80
C GLN A 203 -4.95 -8.01 -2.83
N LYS A 204 -5.11 -9.26 -3.27
CA LYS A 204 -6.40 -9.93 -3.24
C LYS A 204 -6.98 -9.95 -1.82
N ALA A 205 -6.19 -10.35 -0.83
CA ALA A 205 -6.65 -10.41 0.57
C ALA A 205 -7.10 -9.03 1.08
N ALA A 206 -6.29 -7.98 0.85
CA ALA A 206 -6.64 -6.62 1.25
C ALA A 206 -7.85 -6.06 0.51
N TYR A 207 -7.93 -6.30 -0.81
CA TYR A 207 -9.06 -5.87 -1.62
C TYR A 207 -10.38 -6.50 -1.19
N GLU A 208 -10.39 -7.83 -1.00
CA GLU A 208 -11.59 -8.57 -0.63
C GLU A 208 -12.16 -8.06 0.70
N ILE A 209 -11.33 -7.97 1.74
CA ILE A 209 -11.81 -7.50 3.05
C ILE A 209 -12.23 -6.02 3.01
N THR A 210 -11.54 -5.17 2.24
CA THR A 210 -11.95 -3.77 2.08
C THR A 210 -13.32 -3.70 1.43
N LYS A 211 -13.55 -4.45 0.35
CA LYS A 211 -14.84 -4.52 -0.34
C LYS A 211 -15.95 -5.08 0.56
N ASP A 212 -15.66 -6.13 1.32
CA ASP A 212 -16.65 -6.78 2.19
C ASP A 212 -17.13 -5.85 3.31
N VAL A 213 -16.22 -5.03 3.87
CA VAL A 213 -16.54 -4.14 4.99
C VAL A 213 -17.08 -2.78 4.53
N THR A 214 -16.50 -2.21 3.48
CA THR A 214 -16.83 -0.83 3.06
C THR A 214 -17.83 -0.77 1.91
N GLY A 215 -18.01 -1.85 1.15
CA GLY A 215 -18.71 -1.88 -0.13
C GLY A 215 -17.86 -1.43 -1.32
N ASP A 216 -16.75 -0.74 -1.08
CA ASP A 216 -15.82 -0.23 -2.10
C ASP A 216 -14.67 -1.21 -2.32
N GLY A 217 -14.54 -1.74 -3.55
CA GLY A 217 -13.40 -2.58 -3.93
C GLY A 217 -12.21 -1.73 -4.33
N ILE A 218 -11.31 -1.48 -3.36
CA ILE A 218 -10.12 -0.66 -3.58
C ILE A 218 -8.98 -1.08 -2.64
N VAL A 219 -7.76 -1.03 -3.17
CA VAL A 219 -6.48 -1.02 -2.44
C VAL A 219 -5.57 0.02 -3.08
N TRP A 220 -4.52 0.42 -2.41
CA TRP A 220 -3.48 1.26 -3.00
C TRP A 220 -2.15 0.51 -2.95
N ALA A 221 -1.81 -0.14 -4.07
CA ALA A 221 -0.76 -1.15 -4.13
C ALA A 221 0.50 -0.67 -4.85
N ARG A 222 1.68 -1.08 -4.34
CA ARG A 222 2.98 -0.85 -4.99
C ARG A 222 3.37 -2.01 -5.89
N SER A 223 3.45 -3.19 -5.34
CA SER A 223 3.82 -4.39 -6.09
C SER A 223 2.74 -4.82 -7.06
N ALA A 224 3.14 -5.48 -8.14
CA ALA A 224 2.20 -6.00 -9.12
C ALA A 224 2.74 -7.23 -9.85
N TRP A 225 1.82 -8.07 -10.29
CA TRP A 225 2.05 -9.18 -11.21
C TRP A 225 0.82 -9.39 -12.08
N ALA A 226 0.92 -10.31 -13.04
CA ALA A 226 -0.22 -10.68 -13.87
C ALA A 226 -1.44 -11.07 -13.03
N GLY A 227 -2.56 -10.39 -13.20
CA GLY A 227 -3.79 -10.56 -12.43
C GLY A 227 -4.02 -9.50 -11.36
N CYS A 228 -3.00 -8.74 -10.94
CA CYS A 228 -3.16 -7.65 -9.96
C CYS A 228 -4.03 -6.51 -10.48
N GLN A 229 -4.14 -6.32 -11.80
CA GLN A 229 -5.02 -5.31 -12.41
C GLN A 229 -6.48 -5.43 -11.95
N ARG A 230 -6.90 -6.59 -11.45
CA ARG A 230 -8.25 -6.82 -10.90
C ARG A 230 -8.51 -6.03 -9.61
N TYR A 231 -7.45 -5.65 -8.92
CA TYR A 231 -7.47 -5.04 -7.60
C TYR A 231 -6.88 -3.62 -7.65
N PRO A 232 -7.67 -2.63 -8.17
CA PRO A 232 -7.20 -1.25 -8.23
C PRO A 232 -7.06 -0.64 -6.84
N LEU A 233 -6.22 0.38 -6.71
CA LEU A 233 -5.36 1.01 -7.70
C LEU A 233 -3.88 0.76 -7.38
N HIS A 234 -3.00 1.25 -8.25
CA HIS A 234 -1.55 1.15 -8.07
C HIS A 234 -0.90 2.52 -8.20
N TRP A 235 0.33 2.68 -7.63
CA TRP A 235 1.14 3.87 -7.86
C TRP A 235 2.55 3.50 -8.32
N GLY A 236 3.29 4.49 -8.80
CA GLY A 236 4.59 4.32 -9.42
C GLY A 236 5.77 4.08 -8.47
N GLY A 237 5.52 3.90 -7.17
CA GLY A 237 6.59 3.76 -6.17
C GLY A 237 7.31 5.07 -5.87
N ASP A 238 8.51 4.95 -5.33
CA ASP A 238 9.28 6.04 -4.71
C ASP A 238 10.11 6.81 -5.75
N SER A 239 9.47 7.55 -6.63
CA SER A 239 10.16 8.34 -7.67
C SER A 239 10.87 9.56 -7.09
N CYS A 240 11.99 9.95 -7.72
CA CYS A 240 12.68 11.18 -7.36
C CYS A 240 11.87 12.43 -7.81
N SER A 241 11.83 13.45 -6.95
CA SER A 241 11.22 14.76 -7.23
C SER A 241 12.09 15.57 -8.19
N SER A 242 12.12 15.16 -9.44
CA SER A 242 12.94 15.75 -10.52
C SER A 242 12.25 15.57 -11.88
N TRP A 243 12.74 16.31 -12.89
CA TRP A 243 12.26 16.16 -14.27
C TRP A 243 12.41 14.72 -14.80
N ASP A 244 13.52 14.07 -14.50
CA ASP A 244 13.76 12.68 -14.90
C ASP A 244 12.84 11.72 -14.16
N GLY A 245 12.61 11.94 -12.85
CA GLY A 245 11.66 11.17 -12.04
C GLY A 245 10.23 11.30 -12.57
N MET A 246 9.79 12.52 -12.87
CA MET A 246 8.48 12.80 -13.46
C MET A 246 8.32 12.11 -14.84
N ALA A 247 9.31 12.28 -15.73
CA ALA A 247 9.28 11.66 -17.04
C ALA A 247 9.30 10.13 -16.97
N GLY A 248 10.07 9.57 -16.03
CA GLY A 248 10.13 8.13 -15.76
C GLY A 248 8.80 7.60 -15.25
N SER A 249 8.18 8.29 -14.28
CA SER A 249 6.88 7.93 -13.72
C SER A 249 5.78 7.95 -14.80
N LEU A 250 5.72 8.99 -15.62
CA LEU A 250 4.76 9.08 -16.73
C LEU A 250 4.92 7.94 -17.73
N LYS A 251 6.15 7.69 -18.18
CA LYS A 251 6.43 6.58 -19.11
C LYS A 251 6.10 5.23 -18.50
N GLY A 252 6.47 5.03 -17.23
CA GLY A 252 6.15 3.83 -16.47
C GLY A 252 4.64 3.59 -16.39
N GLY A 253 3.85 4.63 -16.06
CA GLY A 253 2.40 4.55 -16.00
C GLY A 253 1.75 4.21 -17.35
N LEU A 254 2.25 4.77 -18.47
CA LEU A 254 1.78 4.43 -19.80
C LEU A 254 2.06 2.95 -20.16
N HIS A 255 3.28 2.46 -19.85
CA HIS A 255 3.62 1.04 -20.03
C HIS A 255 2.80 0.12 -19.14
N PHE A 256 2.53 0.56 -17.90
CA PHE A 256 1.67 -0.17 -16.96
C PHE A 256 0.25 -0.31 -17.51
N GLY A 257 -0.30 0.75 -18.10
CA GLY A 257 -1.58 0.74 -18.81
C GLY A 257 -1.60 -0.27 -19.96
N LEU A 258 -0.52 -0.34 -20.77
CA LEU A 258 -0.35 -1.34 -21.84
C LEU A 258 -0.17 -2.77 -21.30
N SER A 259 0.09 -2.94 -20.02
CA SER A 259 0.12 -4.24 -19.34
C SER A 259 -1.24 -4.64 -18.73
N GLY A 260 -2.30 -3.89 -19.04
CA GLY A 260 -3.67 -4.22 -18.64
C GLY A 260 -4.17 -3.51 -17.37
N PHE A 261 -3.35 -2.68 -16.73
CA PHE A 261 -3.71 -1.91 -15.54
C PHE A 261 -4.40 -0.60 -15.96
N ALA A 262 -5.67 -0.44 -15.62
CA ALA A 262 -6.47 0.70 -16.06
C ALA A 262 -6.35 1.93 -15.14
N PHE A 263 -5.89 1.74 -13.90
CA PHE A 263 -5.87 2.78 -12.86
C PHE A 263 -4.49 2.87 -12.22
N TRP A 264 -3.91 4.05 -12.30
CA TRP A 264 -2.56 4.31 -11.86
C TRP A 264 -2.44 5.73 -11.33
N SER A 265 -1.55 5.93 -10.38
CA SER A 265 -1.19 7.22 -9.80
C SER A 265 0.31 7.32 -9.58
N HIS A 266 0.78 8.46 -9.14
CA HIS A 266 2.16 8.68 -8.71
C HIS A 266 2.20 9.74 -7.61
N ASP A 267 3.30 9.80 -6.90
CA ASP A 267 3.53 10.83 -5.91
C ASP A 267 3.86 12.17 -6.59
N VAL A 268 3.18 13.22 -6.15
CA VAL A 268 3.35 14.59 -6.67
C VAL A 268 4.04 15.43 -5.60
N PRO A 269 5.18 16.02 -5.90
CA PRO A 269 5.97 16.07 -7.15
C PRO A 269 7.00 14.95 -7.30
N GLY A 270 6.88 13.87 -6.62
CA GLY A 270 7.75 12.74 -6.42
C GLY A 270 7.79 12.39 -4.93
N PHE A 271 8.42 11.27 -4.59
CA PHE A 271 8.49 10.78 -3.21
C PHE A 271 9.71 11.32 -2.46
N HIS A 272 10.87 11.31 -3.08
CA HIS A 272 12.11 11.72 -2.43
C HIS A 272 12.87 12.77 -3.21
N THR A 273 13.71 13.54 -2.50
CA THR A 273 14.55 14.60 -3.07
C THR A 273 16.03 14.22 -3.11
N LEU A 274 16.80 14.86 -3.96
CA LEU A 274 18.26 14.73 -4.05
C LEU A 274 18.91 16.11 -3.87
N PRO A 275 20.12 16.20 -3.30
CA PRO A 275 20.98 15.11 -2.78
C PRO A 275 20.54 14.55 -1.42
N ASN A 276 19.70 15.27 -0.68
CA ASN A 276 19.23 14.88 0.64
C ASN A 276 17.84 14.26 0.55
N PHE A 277 17.75 12.97 0.79
CA PHE A 277 16.49 12.25 0.85
C PHE A 277 15.50 12.96 1.80
N MET A 278 14.33 13.35 1.32
CA MET A 278 13.25 14.05 2.05
C MET A 278 13.54 15.48 2.53
N ASN A 279 14.76 16.00 2.40
CA ASN A 279 15.17 17.27 3.02
C ASN A 279 15.62 18.37 2.04
N SER A 280 15.58 18.11 0.75
CA SER A 280 15.86 19.14 -0.27
C SER A 280 14.55 19.78 -0.73
N VAL A 281 14.62 21.06 -1.07
CA VAL A 281 13.47 21.79 -1.64
C VAL A 281 13.28 21.36 -3.09
N VAL A 282 12.07 20.98 -3.43
CA VAL A 282 11.71 20.68 -4.83
C VAL A 282 11.63 21.97 -5.61
N ALA A 283 12.17 22.02 -6.82
CA ALA A 283 12.06 23.16 -7.68
C ALA A 283 10.60 23.46 -8.07
N ASP A 284 10.21 24.73 -8.02
CA ASP A 284 8.83 25.18 -8.26
C ASP A 284 8.28 24.71 -9.61
N ASP A 285 9.11 24.70 -10.64
CA ASP A 285 8.74 24.30 -11.99
C ASP A 285 8.46 22.80 -12.10
N VAL A 286 9.18 21.96 -11.35
CA VAL A 286 8.88 20.52 -11.20
C VAL A 286 7.56 20.34 -10.48
N TYR A 287 7.38 21.03 -9.34
CA TYR A 287 6.15 20.95 -8.55
C TYR A 287 4.91 21.34 -9.36
N MET A 288 4.98 22.44 -10.12
CA MET A 288 3.85 22.93 -10.92
C MET A 288 3.49 22.05 -12.12
N ARG A 289 4.41 21.19 -12.57
CA ARG A 289 4.22 20.36 -13.78
C ARG A 289 3.91 18.91 -13.47
N SER A 290 4.14 18.48 -12.21
CA SER A 290 3.82 17.13 -11.76
C SER A 290 2.34 16.97 -11.49
#